data_56d8ca0f26aeb68373669145a652952b
#
_entry.id   56d8ca0f26aeb68373669145a652952b
#
_cell.length_a   1.000
_cell.length_b   1.000
_cell.length_c   1.000
_cell.angle_alpha   90.00
_cell.angle_beta   90.00
_cell.angle_gamma   90.00
#
_symmetry.space_group_name_H-M   'P 1'
#
loop_
_entity.id
_entity.type
_entity.pdbx_description
1 polymer ?
#
loop_
_entity_poly.entity_id
_entity_poly.type
_entity_poly.pdbx_seq_one_letter_code
_entity_poly.pdbx_strand_id
1 'polypeptide(L)'
;MIHCTEKVSAKFPHSLDYVNIVELAEAGEFGNVIIDGPLDVRTACEQASGDIKGIVSPINGQADVLIFPNIESGNAFYKSVSLFAQAEMAGLLQGPICPVVLPSRSDSGLSKYYSMAMACLQVSGDCECRKQINQVPNNS
;
A
#
# COMPACT_ATOMS: atom_id res chain seq x y z
N MET A 1 7.80 3.31 4.17
CA MET A 1 8.22 2.31 3.14
C MET A 1 8.99 1.20 3.81
N ILE A 2 8.61 -0.04 3.55
CA ILE A 2 9.03 -1.22 4.34
C ILE A 2 10.35 -1.80 3.83
N HIS A 3 11.24 -2.08 4.78
CA HIS A 3 12.54 -2.69 4.55
C HIS A 3 12.92 -3.61 5.73
N CYS A 4 14.00 -4.36 5.61
CA CYS A 4 14.51 -5.22 6.69
C CYS A 4 15.38 -4.47 7.72
N THR A 5 15.67 -3.20 7.50
CA THR A 5 16.51 -2.34 8.36
C THR A 5 16.19 -0.88 8.08
N GLU A 6 16.38 -0.03 9.07
CA GLU A 6 16.19 1.41 8.98
C GLU A 6 17.46 2.14 8.44
N LYS A 7 18.52 1.37 8.08
CA LYS A 7 19.75 1.94 7.57
C LYS A 7 19.77 1.99 6.06
N VAL A 8 20.00 3.17 5.52
CA VAL A 8 20.26 3.37 4.09
C VAL A 8 21.62 2.79 3.73
N SER A 9 21.69 1.96 2.70
CA SER A 9 22.93 1.31 2.29
C SER A 9 22.90 0.90 0.82
N ALA A 10 24.01 1.10 0.12
CA ALA A 10 24.19 0.62 -1.25
C ALA A 10 24.08 -0.91 -1.41
N LYS A 11 24.21 -1.68 -0.31
CA LYS A 11 23.93 -3.12 -0.31
C LYS A 11 22.45 -3.44 -0.54
N PHE A 12 21.59 -2.48 -0.26
CA PHE A 12 20.14 -2.55 -0.42
C PHE A 12 19.67 -1.41 -1.31
N PRO A 13 19.70 -1.53 -2.63
CA PRO A 13 19.38 -0.45 -3.57
C PRO A 13 18.04 0.24 -3.27
N HIS A 14 17.01 -0.51 -2.89
CA HIS A 14 15.70 0.06 -2.54
C HIS A 14 15.77 1.08 -1.40
N SER A 15 16.75 0.96 -0.49
CA SER A 15 16.91 1.94 0.59
C SER A 15 17.36 3.31 0.09
N LEU A 16 18.06 3.36 -1.04
CA LEU A 16 18.45 4.61 -1.71
C LEU A 16 17.25 5.23 -2.44
N ASP A 17 16.45 4.40 -3.11
CA ASP A 17 15.22 4.86 -3.77
C ASP A 17 14.24 5.47 -2.76
N TYR A 18 14.19 4.92 -1.54
CA TYR A 18 13.32 5.45 -0.48
C TYR A 18 13.72 6.86 -0.03
N VAL A 19 15.01 7.18 0.02
CA VAL A 19 15.48 8.54 0.30
C VAL A 19 14.94 9.52 -0.73
N ASN A 20 15.07 9.18 -2.01
CA ASN A 20 14.57 10.02 -3.10
C ASN A 20 13.03 10.22 -3.01
N ILE A 21 12.28 9.16 -2.64
CA ILE A 21 10.82 9.25 -2.48
C ILE A 21 10.45 10.16 -1.29
N VAL A 22 11.19 10.08 -0.18
CA VAL A 22 10.97 10.96 0.98
C VAL A 22 11.23 12.41 0.59
N GLU A 23 12.32 12.71 -0.13
CA GLU A 23 12.63 14.06 -0.62
C GLU A 23 11.52 14.61 -1.53
N LEU A 24 10.97 13.79 -2.44
CA LEU A 24 9.84 14.16 -3.28
C LEU A 24 8.57 14.44 -2.46
N ALA A 25 8.33 13.66 -1.40
CA ALA A 25 7.19 13.89 -0.51
C ALA A 25 7.33 15.20 0.27
N GLU A 26 8.54 15.51 0.77
CA GLU A 26 8.84 16.78 1.44
C GLU A 26 8.71 17.97 0.49
N ALA A 27 9.01 17.78 -0.79
CA ALA A 27 8.76 18.77 -1.84
C ALA A 27 7.27 18.94 -2.22
N GLY A 28 6.36 18.09 -1.69
CA GLY A 28 4.93 18.17 -1.92
C GLY A 28 4.43 17.44 -3.18
N GLU A 29 5.27 16.66 -3.86
CA GLU A 29 4.93 15.97 -5.11
C GLU A 29 3.78 14.95 -4.94
N PHE A 30 3.55 14.46 -3.73
CA PHE A 30 2.49 13.48 -3.42
C PHE A 30 1.31 14.11 -2.65
N GLY A 31 1.24 15.45 -2.58
CA GLY A 31 0.20 16.15 -1.84
C GLY A 31 0.40 16.08 -0.32
N ASN A 32 -0.71 16.13 0.43
CA ASN A 32 -0.66 16.17 1.90
C ASN A 32 -0.51 14.76 2.49
N VAL A 33 0.66 14.16 2.35
CA VAL A 33 1.01 12.85 2.91
C VAL A 33 2.35 12.91 3.63
N ILE A 34 2.52 12.11 4.67
CA ILE A 34 3.80 11.89 5.34
C ILE A 34 4.36 10.55 4.85
N ILE A 35 5.52 10.58 4.21
CA ILE A 35 6.20 9.39 3.73
C ILE A 35 7.54 9.27 4.46
N ASP A 36 7.87 8.07 4.94
CA ASP A 36 9.14 7.78 5.55
C ASP A 36 9.60 6.34 5.26
N GLY A 37 10.88 6.11 5.41
CA GLY A 37 11.56 4.83 5.21
C GLY A 37 13.03 5.01 4.83
N PRO A 38 13.81 3.94 4.94
CA PRO A 38 13.39 2.56 5.22
C PRO A 38 12.98 2.33 6.68
N LEU A 39 11.90 1.60 6.90
CA LEU A 39 11.44 1.17 8.22
C LEU A 39 11.10 -0.33 8.17
N ASP A 40 11.34 -1.08 9.24
CA ASP A 40 10.74 -2.39 9.33
C ASP A 40 9.25 -2.28 9.72
N VAL A 41 8.49 -3.37 9.54
CA VAL A 41 7.04 -3.40 9.79
C VAL A 41 6.73 -3.02 11.24
N ARG A 42 7.54 -3.47 12.20
CA ARG A 42 7.29 -3.21 13.60
C ARG A 42 7.55 -1.75 13.95
N THR A 43 8.64 -1.19 13.47
CA THR A 43 8.97 0.24 13.66
C THR A 43 7.95 1.15 12.96
N ALA A 44 7.41 0.73 11.82
CA ALA A 44 6.35 1.48 11.13
C ALA A 44 5.00 1.47 11.87
N CYS A 45 4.69 0.39 12.61
CA CYS A 45 3.37 0.17 13.23
C CYS A 45 3.35 0.26 14.76
N GLU A 46 4.52 0.35 15.42
CA GLU A 46 4.63 0.34 16.89
C GLU A 46 5.68 1.35 17.36
N GLN A 47 5.24 2.42 18.03
CA GLN A 47 6.12 3.48 18.52
C GLN A 47 7.22 2.93 19.44
N ALA A 48 6.88 2.04 20.38
CA ALA A 48 7.85 1.47 21.30
C ALA A 48 9.03 0.77 20.61
N SER A 49 8.81 0.20 19.44
CA SER A 49 9.88 -0.39 18.63
C SER A 49 10.86 0.67 18.10
N GLY A 50 10.35 1.82 17.65
CA GLY A 50 11.17 2.97 17.27
C GLY A 50 11.98 3.51 18.44
N ASP A 51 11.35 3.68 19.59
CA ASP A 51 12.00 4.18 20.82
C ASP A 51 13.16 3.27 21.26
N ILE A 52 12.94 1.94 21.26
CA ILE A 52 13.97 0.95 21.63
C ILE A 52 15.16 1.00 20.67
N LYS A 53 14.91 1.20 19.39
CA LYS A 53 15.93 1.25 18.33
C LYS A 53 16.61 2.63 18.21
N GLY A 54 16.07 3.66 18.87
CA GLY A 54 16.51 5.05 18.72
C GLY A 54 16.21 5.62 17.34
N ILE A 55 15.14 5.16 16.69
CA ILE A 55 14.71 5.65 15.38
C ILE A 55 13.76 6.82 15.56
N VAL A 56 14.11 7.96 14.96
CA VAL A 56 13.23 9.13 14.88
C VAL A 56 12.55 9.11 13.50
N SER A 57 11.22 9.01 13.51
CA SER A 57 10.41 8.96 12.29
C SER A 57 9.17 9.82 12.47
N PRO A 58 8.77 10.63 11.47
CA PRO A 58 7.51 11.37 11.51
C PRO A 58 6.29 10.46 11.52
N ILE A 59 6.42 9.19 11.13
CA ILE A 59 5.37 8.16 11.20
C ILE A 59 5.10 7.74 12.64
N ASN A 60 6.12 7.74 13.49
CA ASN A 60 5.99 7.47 14.93
C ASN A 60 5.21 6.19 15.28
N GLY A 61 5.42 5.12 14.51
CA GLY A 61 4.73 3.84 14.71
C GLY A 61 3.24 3.83 14.36
N GLN A 62 2.75 4.81 13.60
CA GLN A 62 1.33 4.99 13.24
C GLN A 62 1.13 4.99 11.72
N ALA A 63 1.81 4.09 11.02
CA ALA A 63 1.67 3.99 9.58
C ALA A 63 0.26 3.53 9.17
N ASP A 64 -0.42 4.34 8.36
CA ASP A 64 -1.70 3.98 7.72
C ASP A 64 -1.50 3.07 6.50
N VAL A 65 -0.34 3.19 5.84
CA VAL A 65 -0.02 2.45 4.61
C VAL A 65 1.39 1.89 4.67
N LEU A 66 1.55 0.62 4.33
CA LEU A 66 2.83 -0.08 4.22
C LEU A 66 3.15 -0.34 2.74
N ILE A 67 4.20 0.30 2.23
CA ILE A 67 4.69 0.09 0.87
C ILE A 67 5.87 -0.88 0.90
N PHE A 68 5.74 -2.01 0.24
CA PHE A 68 6.77 -3.03 0.15
C PHE A 68 7.66 -2.82 -1.09
N PRO A 69 8.95 -3.22 -1.04
CA PRO A 69 9.89 -2.97 -2.14
C PRO A 69 9.62 -3.81 -3.40
N ASN A 70 8.92 -4.91 -3.26
CA ASN A 70 8.59 -5.82 -4.34
C ASN A 70 7.34 -6.64 -4.01
N ILE A 71 6.79 -7.29 -5.04
CA ILE A 71 5.58 -8.09 -4.91
C ILE A 71 5.79 -9.34 -4.05
N GLU A 72 6.99 -9.90 -4.03
CA GLU A 72 7.31 -11.10 -3.27
C GLU A 72 7.18 -10.85 -1.76
N SER A 73 7.79 -9.76 -1.27
CA SER A 73 7.71 -9.40 0.15
C SER A 73 6.29 -8.96 0.54
N GLY A 74 5.62 -8.19 -0.31
CA GLY A 74 4.22 -7.79 -0.08
C GLY A 74 3.28 -8.99 -0.05
N ASN A 75 3.43 -9.93 -0.99
CA ASN A 75 2.62 -11.15 -1.03
C ASN A 75 2.90 -12.08 0.15
N ALA A 76 4.17 -12.23 0.56
CA ALA A 76 4.51 -13.01 1.74
C ALA A 76 3.87 -12.42 3.01
N PHE A 77 3.95 -11.11 3.19
CA PHE A 77 3.30 -10.41 4.30
C PHE A 77 1.77 -10.58 4.27
N TYR A 78 1.14 -10.31 3.13
CA TYR A 78 -0.30 -10.50 2.92
C TYR A 78 -0.76 -11.89 3.32
N LYS A 79 -0.10 -12.95 2.82
CA LYS A 79 -0.46 -14.34 3.13
C LYS A 79 -0.21 -14.68 4.59
N SER A 80 0.85 -14.16 5.21
CA SER A 80 1.14 -14.37 6.63
C SER A 80 0.08 -13.75 7.53
N VAL A 81 -0.31 -12.51 7.29
CA VAL A 81 -1.35 -11.81 8.05
C VAL A 81 -2.71 -12.49 7.89
N SER A 82 -3.05 -12.90 6.67
CA SER A 82 -4.29 -13.63 6.40
C SER A 82 -4.33 -14.98 7.12
N LEU A 83 -3.22 -15.74 7.09
CA LEU A 83 -3.16 -17.09 7.65
C LEU A 83 -3.02 -17.10 9.17
N PHE A 84 -2.06 -16.34 9.71
CA PHE A 84 -1.70 -16.41 11.13
C PHE A 84 -2.50 -15.46 12.01
N ALA A 85 -2.85 -14.28 11.50
CA ALA A 85 -3.67 -13.31 12.22
C ALA A 85 -5.16 -13.40 11.88
N GLN A 86 -5.55 -14.27 10.94
CA GLN A 86 -6.94 -14.42 10.47
C GLN A 86 -7.57 -13.09 10.05
N ALA A 87 -6.75 -12.18 9.51
CA ALA A 87 -7.20 -10.87 9.11
C ALA A 87 -8.17 -10.94 7.93
N GLU A 88 -9.23 -10.17 8.00
CA GLU A 88 -10.11 -9.93 6.86
C GLU A 88 -9.39 -9.04 5.85
N MET A 89 -9.42 -9.44 4.59
CA MET A 89 -8.66 -8.80 3.52
C MET A 89 -9.60 -8.34 2.41
N ALA A 90 -9.25 -7.22 1.81
CA ALA A 90 -9.84 -6.77 0.55
C ALA A 90 -8.72 -6.23 -0.35
N GLY A 91 -8.78 -6.51 -1.64
CA GLY A 91 -7.73 -6.10 -2.58
C GLY A 91 -8.28 -5.45 -3.83
N LEU A 92 -7.65 -4.34 -4.22
CA LEU A 92 -7.86 -3.65 -5.48
C LEU A 92 -6.52 -3.48 -6.19
N LEU A 93 -6.54 -3.61 -7.50
CA LEU A 93 -5.42 -3.20 -8.33
C LEU A 93 -5.49 -1.68 -8.53
N GLN A 94 -4.44 -0.97 -8.11
CA GLN A 94 -4.32 0.47 -8.29
C GLN A 94 -3.63 0.80 -9.62
N GLY A 95 -4.03 1.92 -10.24
CA GLY A 95 -3.47 2.42 -11.49
C GLY A 95 -4.36 2.26 -12.71
N PRO A 96 -5.18 1.20 -12.89
CA PRO A 96 -6.16 1.16 -13.97
C PRO A 96 -7.20 2.27 -13.84
N ILE A 97 -7.72 2.74 -14.97
CA ILE A 97 -8.80 3.75 -15.02
C ILE A 97 -10.09 3.21 -14.38
N CYS A 98 -10.37 1.92 -14.56
CA CYS A 98 -11.50 1.24 -13.93
C CYS A 98 -11.02 0.39 -12.77
N PRO A 99 -11.78 0.30 -11.66
CA PRO A 99 -11.44 -0.58 -10.56
C PRO A 99 -11.32 -2.03 -11.01
N VAL A 100 -10.22 -2.67 -10.65
CA VAL A 100 -9.93 -4.07 -10.98
C VAL A 100 -9.74 -4.86 -9.69
N VAL A 101 -10.47 -5.97 -9.59
CA VAL A 101 -10.40 -6.90 -8.46
C VAL A 101 -9.81 -8.22 -8.94
N LEU A 102 -8.69 -8.62 -8.34
CA LEU A 102 -8.00 -9.89 -8.63
C LEU A 102 -7.82 -10.69 -7.33
N PRO A 103 -8.88 -11.28 -6.79
CA PRO A 103 -8.78 -12.06 -5.56
C PRO A 103 -7.96 -13.33 -5.80
N SER A 104 -7.23 -13.76 -4.76
CA SER A 104 -6.57 -15.05 -4.78
C SER A 104 -7.61 -16.18 -4.83
N ARG A 105 -7.27 -17.29 -5.47
CA ARG A 105 -8.13 -18.50 -5.49
C ARG A 105 -8.41 -19.02 -4.08
N SER A 106 -7.44 -18.86 -3.18
CA SER A 106 -7.52 -19.29 -1.78
C SER A 106 -8.18 -18.29 -0.84
N ASP A 107 -8.54 -17.09 -1.32
CA ASP A 107 -9.22 -16.09 -0.48
C ASP A 107 -10.64 -16.54 -0.12
N SER A 108 -11.06 -16.17 1.09
CA SER A 108 -12.41 -16.46 1.58
C SER A 108 -13.49 -15.77 0.71
N GLY A 109 -14.72 -16.27 0.78
CA GLY A 109 -15.87 -15.60 0.15
C GLY A 109 -16.06 -14.17 0.64
N LEU A 110 -15.78 -13.93 1.93
CA LEU A 110 -15.88 -12.62 2.56
C LEU A 110 -14.82 -11.64 2.02
N SER A 111 -13.57 -12.08 1.88
CA SER A 111 -12.51 -11.26 1.27
C SER A 111 -12.83 -10.88 -0.17
N LYS A 112 -13.42 -11.80 -0.94
CA LYS A 112 -13.87 -11.54 -2.31
C LYS A 112 -15.02 -10.52 -2.32
N TYR A 113 -15.98 -10.65 -1.40
CA TYR A 113 -17.07 -9.70 -1.24
C TYR A 113 -16.56 -8.30 -0.89
N TYR A 114 -15.67 -8.17 0.09
CA TYR A 114 -15.09 -6.87 0.47
C TYR A 114 -14.29 -6.24 -0.68
N SER A 115 -13.56 -7.02 -1.44
CA SER A 115 -12.85 -6.51 -2.62
C SER A 115 -13.80 -5.91 -3.65
N MET A 116 -14.93 -6.58 -3.92
CA MET A 116 -15.98 -6.05 -4.81
C MET A 116 -16.65 -4.81 -4.23
N ALA A 117 -16.94 -4.80 -2.93
CA ALA A 117 -17.51 -3.63 -2.26
C ALA A 117 -16.60 -2.41 -2.34
N MET A 118 -15.30 -2.58 -2.11
CA MET A 118 -14.30 -1.51 -2.30
C MET A 118 -14.27 -0.99 -3.74
N ALA A 119 -14.33 -1.88 -4.73
CA ALA A 119 -14.39 -1.49 -6.14
C ALA A 119 -15.65 -0.64 -6.43
N CYS A 120 -16.80 -1.02 -5.89
CA CYS A 120 -18.05 -0.25 -6.03
C CYS A 120 -17.95 1.14 -5.37
N LEU A 121 -17.32 1.23 -4.18
CA LEU A 121 -17.09 2.51 -3.51
C LEU A 121 -16.17 3.44 -4.32
N GLN A 122 -15.14 2.87 -4.95
CA GLN A 122 -14.25 3.64 -5.81
C GLN A 122 -14.96 4.19 -7.06
N VAL A 123 -15.91 3.43 -7.63
CA VAL A 123 -16.71 3.88 -8.79
C VAL A 123 -17.73 4.97 -8.41
N SER A 124 -18.26 4.95 -7.17
CA SER A 124 -19.25 5.94 -6.73
C SER A 124 -18.68 7.33 -6.48
N GLY A 125 -17.34 7.47 -6.39
CA GLY A 125 -16.65 8.75 -6.45
C GLY A 125 -16.57 9.28 -7.90
N ASP A 126 -15.88 10.41 -8.10
CA ASP A 126 -15.62 11.00 -9.44
C ASP A 126 -14.62 10.16 -10.25
N CYS A 127 -14.98 8.92 -10.56
CA CYS A 127 -14.12 8.02 -11.32
C CYS A 127 -14.17 8.38 -12.82
N GLU A 128 -13.01 8.65 -13.42
CA GLU A 128 -12.87 8.86 -14.87
C GLU A 128 -13.39 7.69 -15.71
N CYS A 129 -13.39 6.47 -15.15
CA CYS A 129 -13.99 5.29 -15.76
C CYS A 129 -15.45 5.52 -16.16
N ARG A 130 -16.23 6.20 -15.31
CA ARG A 130 -17.64 6.51 -15.59
C ARG A 130 -17.79 7.51 -16.74
N LYS A 131 -16.86 8.44 -16.88
CA LYS A 131 -16.86 9.42 -17.98
C LYS A 131 -16.56 8.76 -19.32
N GLN A 132 -15.64 7.80 -19.36
CA GLN A 132 -15.25 7.11 -20.58
C GLN A 132 -16.28 6.08 -21.05
N ILE A 133 -16.92 5.35 -20.16
CA ILE A 133 -18.00 4.39 -20.51
C ILE A 133 -19.17 5.12 -21.19
N ASN A 134 -19.49 6.32 -20.73
CA ASN A 134 -20.56 7.15 -21.31
C ASN A 134 -20.18 7.81 -22.66
N GLN A 135 -18.91 7.72 -23.09
CA GLN A 135 -18.41 8.27 -24.34
C GLN A 135 -18.29 7.20 -25.45
N VAL A 136 -18.51 5.93 -25.14
CA VAL A 136 -18.56 4.89 -26.17
C VAL A 136 -19.82 5.06 -26.98
N PRO A 137 -19.75 5.39 -28.29
CA PRO A 137 -20.94 5.53 -29.13
C PRO A 137 -21.67 4.20 -29.18
N ASN A 138 -22.98 4.20 -28.91
CA ASN A 138 -23.84 3.07 -29.18
C ASN A 138 -23.85 2.83 -30.68
N ASN A 139 -22.96 1.99 -31.18
CA ASN A 139 -23.06 1.43 -32.51
C ASN A 139 -24.15 0.33 -32.50
N SER A 140 -25.39 0.75 -32.62
CA SER A 140 -26.51 -0.09 -32.97
C SER A 140 -26.62 -0.21 -34.48
#